data_3c216be7ba8e5ad645ca125015beeaa6
#
_entry.id   3c216be7ba8e5ad645ca125015beeaa6
#
_cell.length_a   1.000
_cell.length_b   1.000
_cell.length_c   1.000
_cell.angle_alpha   90.00
_cell.angle_beta   90.00
_cell.angle_gamma   90.00
#
_symmetry.space_group_name_H-M   'P 1'
#
loop_
_entity.id
_entity.type
_entity.pdbx_description
1 polymer ?
#
loop_
_entity_poly.entity_id
_entity_poly.type
_entity_poly.pdbx_seq_one_letter_code
_entity_poly.pdbx_strand_id
1 'polypeptide(L)'
;CDKQFTTIENNALDIIEFVNSKLGGSVLMMGGLSLGGQILLEILSQRKDICKYAIVESVLVIPSKFTYSMIKPAFGSCYGLIKYKWFSKLQFKSLRIKSNLFDEYYKDTCAIRKSDMIAFLQENSVYSLKDGIGECEATVQIYVGEKEKQSMKKSAKIIHEKLQDSFIQVLPNMNHGEFSINHADDYVRKLLEIVKRR
;
A
#
# COMPACT_ATOMS: atom_id res chain seq x y z
N CYS A 1 11.98 9.25 8.66
CA CYS A 1 11.25 10.49 8.37
C CYS A 1 10.59 10.97 9.66
N ASP A 2 10.88 12.21 10.08
CA ASP A 2 10.35 12.76 11.35
C ASP A 2 8.94 13.36 11.17
N LYS A 3 8.42 13.36 9.94
CA LYS A 3 7.08 13.89 9.63
C LYS A 3 6.01 12.95 10.16
N GLN A 4 5.03 13.52 10.84
CA GLN A 4 3.88 12.79 11.34
C GLN A 4 2.98 12.35 10.18
N PHE A 5 2.50 11.09 10.20
CA PHE A 5 1.44 10.66 9.32
C PHE A 5 0.13 11.40 9.67
N THR A 6 -0.52 11.96 8.68
CA THR A 6 -1.80 12.68 8.86
C THR A 6 -2.93 11.97 8.12
N THR A 7 -3.02 12.17 6.82
CA THR A 7 -4.03 11.53 5.94
C THR A 7 -3.35 10.93 4.71
N ILE A 8 -4.05 10.05 3.99
CA ILE A 8 -3.58 9.51 2.70
C ILE A 8 -3.40 10.66 1.71
N GLU A 9 -4.34 11.59 1.65
CA GLU A 9 -4.30 12.75 0.75
C GLU A 9 -3.07 13.63 1.00
N ASN A 10 -2.78 13.96 2.26
CA ASN A 10 -1.61 14.79 2.58
C ASN A 10 -0.29 14.08 2.25
N ASN A 11 -0.19 12.77 2.49
CA ASN A 11 1.00 12.02 2.10
C ASN A 11 1.14 11.94 0.57
N ALA A 12 0.03 11.84 -0.18
CA ALA A 12 0.04 11.89 -1.63
C ALA A 12 0.54 13.25 -2.14
N LEU A 13 0.06 14.36 -1.58
CA LEU A 13 0.52 15.72 -1.92
C LEU A 13 2.02 15.90 -1.66
N ASP A 14 2.53 15.42 -0.52
CA ASP A 14 3.96 15.49 -0.21
C ASP A 14 4.82 14.75 -1.23
N ILE A 15 4.36 13.57 -1.69
CA ILE A 15 5.07 12.79 -2.70
C ILE A 15 4.99 13.48 -4.06
N ILE A 16 3.83 14.03 -4.43
CA ILE A 16 3.68 14.81 -5.67
C ILE A 16 4.63 16.02 -5.66
N GLU A 17 4.70 16.76 -4.55
CA GLU A 17 5.62 17.89 -4.40
C GLU A 17 7.08 17.45 -4.51
N PHE A 18 7.45 16.32 -3.89
CA PHE A 18 8.79 15.75 -4.01
C PHE A 18 9.12 15.40 -5.46
N VAL A 19 8.22 14.72 -6.18
CA VAL A 19 8.41 14.37 -7.60
C VAL A 19 8.57 15.65 -8.44
N ASN A 20 7.74 16.65 -8.21
CA ASN A 20 7.81 17.92 -8.93
C ASN A 20 9.12 18.67 -8.67
N SER A 21 9.53 18.76 -7.41
CA SER A 21 10.69 19.60 -7.02
C SER A 21 12.03 18.89 -7.18
N LYS A 22 12.09 17.56 -7.12
CA LYS A 22 13.34 16.79 -7.08
C LYS A 22 13.54 15.85 -8.26
N LEU A 23 12.48 15.44 -8.95
CA LEU A 23 12.53 14.41 -9.99
C LEU A 23 12.03 14.92 -11.37
N GLY A 24 11.87 16.24 -11.53
CA GLY A 24 11.50 16.84 -12.81
C GLY A 24 10.03 16.68 -13.20
N GLY A 25 9.15 16.42 -12.22
CA GLY A 25 7.69 16.40 -12.38
C GLY A 25 7.06 15.06 -12.73
N SER A 26 7.86 14.07 -13.17
CA SER A 26 7.37 12.71 -13.43
C SER A 26 8.46 11.68 -13.26
N VAL A 27 8.06 10.41 -13.10
CA VAL A 27 8.97 9.28 -12.95
C VAL A 27 8.56 8.13 -13.89
N LEU A 28 9.48 7.21 -14.17
CA LEU A 28 9.20 6.07 -15.03
C LEU A 28 8.15 5.13 -14.38
N MET A 29 8.29 4.86 -13.09
CA MET A 29 7.46 3.89 -12.38
C MET A 29 7.26 4.28 -10.91
N MET A 30 6.07 4.03 -10.39
CA MET A 30 5.75 4.11 -8.97
C MET A 30 5.14 2.78 -8.50
N GLY A 31 5.48 2.35 -7.28
CA GLY A 31 4.92 1.13 -6.69
C GLY A 31 4.41 1.36 -5.27
N GLY A 32 3.33 0.70 -4.91
CA GLY A 32 2.75 0.76 -3.57
C GLY A 32 2.11 -0.54 -3.13
N LEU A 33 2.45 -0.96 -1.89
CA LEU A 33 1.88 -2.11 -1.21
C LEU A 33 0.89 -1.64 -0.13
N SER A 34 -0.31 -2.23 -0.08
CA SER A 34 -1.29 -2.00 1.00
C SER A 34 -1.61 -0.51 1.16
N LEU A 35 -1.28 0.13 2.31
CA LEU A 35 -1.41 1.56 2.53
C LEU A 35 -0.61 2.39 1.50
N GLY A 36 0.60 1.95 1.15
CA GLY A 36 1.40 2.60 0.10
C GLY A 36 0.71 2.55 -1.26
N GLY A 37 -0.05 1.51 -1.54
CA GLY A 37 -0.89 1.42 -2.73
C GLY A 37 -2.10 2.35 -2.70
N GLN A 38 -2.71 2.60 -1.53
CA GLN A 38 -3.76 3.62 -1.38
C GLN A 38 -3.21 5.03 -1.63
N ILE A 39 -2.02 5.34 -1.08
CA ILE A 39 -1.33 6.61 -1.34
C ILE A 39 -1.02 6.74 -2.83
N LEU A 40 -0.56 5.67 -3.50
CA LEU A 40 -0.30 5.70 -4.93
C LEU A 40 -1.58 5.95 -5.74
N LEU A 41 -2.68 5.29 -5.42
CA LEU A 41 -3.97 5.52 -6.08
C LEU A 41 -4.47 6.96 -5.87
N GLU A 42 -4.23 7.53 -4.69
CA GLU A 42 -4.52 8.94 -4.42
C GLU A 42 -3.66 9.87 -5.28
N ILE A 43 -2.35 9.60 -5.40
CA ILE A 43 -1.43 10.34 -6.29
C ILE A 43 -1.92 10.29 -7.73
N LEU A 44 -2.26 9.11 -8.24
CA LEU A 44 -2.72 8.92 -9.62
C LEU A 44 -4.05 9.63 -9.90
N SER A 45 -4.92 9.78 -8.87
CA SER A 45 -6.18 10.51 -9.02
C SER A 45 -6.00 12.04 -9.03
N GLN A 46 -4.89 12.56 -8.45
CA GLN A 46 -4.57 13.99 -8.41
C GLN A 46 -3.63 14.42 -9.54
N ARG A 47 -2.77 13.53 -10.02
CA ARG A 47 -1.76 13.76 -11.06
C ARG A 47 -1.74 12.60 -12.06
N LYS A 48 -2.53 12.74 -13.12
CA LYS A 48 -2.77 11.71 -14.12
C LYS A 48 -1.51 11.24 -14.87
N ASP A 49 -0.50 12.09 -15.01
CA ASP A 49 0.73 11.93 -15.80
C ASP A 49 2.02 11.81 -14.95
N ILE A 50 1.89 11.57 -13.65
CA ILE A 50 3.04 11.56 -12.72
C ILE A 50 4.01 10.39 -12.96
N CYS A 51 3.54 9.29 -13.51
CA CYS A 51 4.39 8.15 -13.88
C CYS A 51 3.85 7.45 -15.13
N LYS A 52 4.75 6.75 -15.84
CA LYS A 52 4.35 5.93 -16.99
C LYS A 52 3.75 4.59 -16.57
N TYR A 53 4.28 3.98 -15.51
CA TYR A 53 3.84 2.69 -14.98
C TYR A 53 3.53 2.81 -13.50
N ALA A 54 2.46 2.17 -13.05
CA ALA A 54 2.13 2.07 -11.64
C ALA A 54 1.91 0.61 -11.22
N ILE A 55 2.36 0.25 -10.02
CA ILE A 55 2.19 -1.08 -9.45
C ILE A 55 1.43 -0.93 -8.14
N VAL A 56 0.26 -1.51 -8.05
CA VAL A 56 -0.52 -1.56 -6.80
C VAL A 56 -0.67 -3.01 -6.34
N GLU A 57 -0.20 -3.30 -5.13
CA GLU A 57 -0.27 -4.65 -4.56
C GLU A 57 -1.12 -4.65 -3.30
N SER A 58 -2.08 -5.58 -3.23
CA SER A 58 -2.84 -5.86 -2.00
C SER A 58 -3.54 -4.62 -1.42
N VAL A 59 -4.26 -3.86 -2.26
CA VAL A 59 -4.85 -2.57 -1.88
C VAL A 59 -6.34 -2.72 -1.55
N LEU A 60 -6.76 -2.14 -0.40
CA LEU A 60 -8.16 -2.06 0.02
C LEU A 60 -8.76 -0.70 -0.38
N VAL A 61 -9.87 -0.71 -1.16
CA VAL A 61 -10.60 0.50 -1.54
C VAL A 61 -12.08 0.45 -1.15
N ILE A 62 -12.44 -0.50 -0.29
CA ILE A 62 -13.80 -0.65 0.24
C ILE A 62 -13.81 -0.14 1.66
N PRO A 63 -14.39 1.05 1.93
CA PRO A 63 -14.36 1.67 3.23
C PRO A 63 -15.22 0.91 4.27
N SER A 64 -14.75 0.89 5.52
CA SER A 64 -15.44 0.29 6.66
C SER A 64 -15.47 1.26 7.85
N LYS A 65 -16.59 1.96 8.05
CA LYS A 65 -16.79 2.84 9.21
C LYS A 65 -16.74 2.08 10.54
N PHE A 66 -17.19 0.83 10.55
CA PHE A 66 -17.10 -0.02 11.73
C PHE A 66 -15.64 -0.28 12.11
N THR A 67 -14.81 -0.70 11.15
CA THR A 67 -13.37 -0.89 11.39
C THR A 67 -12.72 0.40 11.89
N TYR A 68 -13.00 1.54 11.27
CA TYR A 68 -12.50 2.84 11.70
C TYR A 68 -12.79 3.13 13.18
N SER A 69 -14.04 2.96 13.61
CA SER A 69 -14.44 3.24 14.98
C SER A 69 -13.77 2.32 16.02
N MET A 70 -13.48 1.07 15.63
CA MET A 70 -12.85 0.07 16.50
C MET A 70 -11.34 0.21 16.63
N ILE A 71 -10.66 0.89 15.69
CA ILE A 71 -9.19 1.00 15.70
C ILE A 71 -8.69 1.71 16.96
N LYS A 72 -9.24 2.88 17.28
CA LYS A 72 -8.78 3.68 18.43
C LYS A 72 -8.91 2.94 19.77
N PRO A 73 -10.05 2.33 20.14
CA PRO A 73 -10.15 1.54 21.37
C PRO A 73 -9.29 0.27 21.35
N ALA A 74 -9.26 -0.46 20.25
CA ALA A 74 -8.52 -1.72 20.14
C ALA A 74 -7.00 -1.50 20.17
N PHE A 75 -6.48 -0.72 19.23
CA PHE A 75 -5.04 -0.48 19.11
C PHE A 75 -4.52 0.55 20.12
N GLY A 76 -5.37 1.48 20.53
CA GLY A 76 -5.01 2.45 21.57
C GLY A 76 -4.67 1.83 22.91
N SER A 77 -5.35 0.75 23.29
CA SER A 77 -5.07 -0.01 24.53
C SER A 77 -3.89 -0.99 24.38
N CYS A 78 -3.73 -1.60 23.19
CA CYS A 78 -2.71 -2.63 22.96
C CYS A 78 -1.37 -2.08 22.44
N TYR A 79 -1.28 -0.78 22.13
CA TYR A 79 -0.08 -0.19 21.51
C TYR A 79 1.22 -0.51 22.28
N GLY A 80 1.19 -0.46 23.61
CA GLY A 80 2.38 -0.77 24.42
C GLY A 80 2.95 -2.17 24.20
N LEU A 81 2.11 -3.12 23.77
CA LEU A 81 2.51 -4.51 23.56
C LEU A 81 3.47 -4.68 22.38
N ILE A 82 3.41 -3.81 21.37
CA ILE A 82 4.32 -3.88 20.22
C ILE A 82 5.80 -3.73 20.59
N LYS A 83 6.09 -3.08 21.73
CA LYS A 83 7.43 -2.90 22.26
C LYS A 83 8.00 -4.16 22.93
N TYR A 84 7.16 -5.16 23.17
CA TYR A 84 7.61 -6.44 23.72
C TYR A 84 7.95 -7.40 22.57
N LYS A 85 9.20 -7.89 22.57
CA LYS A 85 9.74 -8.72 21.48
C LYS A 85 8.90 -10.00 21.22
N TRP A 86 8.35 -10.60 22.27
CA TRP A 86 7.49 -11.78 22.14
C TRP A 86 6.20 -11.49 21.37
N PHE A 87 5.55 -10.34 21.67
CA PHE A 87 4.32 -9.93 21.00
C PHE A 87 4.59 -9.56 19.54
N SER A 88 5.66 -8.80 19.28
CA SER A 88 6.08 -8.47 17.92
C SER A 88 6.43 -9.70 17.10
N LYS A 89 7.03 -10.75 17.71
CA LYS A 89 7.26 -12.04 17.02
C LYS A 89 5.96 -12.70 16.62
N LEU A 90 4.92 -12.65 17.48
CA LEU A 90 3.61 -13.21 17.17
C LEU A 90 2.95 -12.47 16.00
N GLN A 91 2.98 -11.14 16.00
CA GLN A 91 2.49 -10.31 14.90
C GLN A 91 3.26 -10.60 13.61
N PHE A 92 4.59 -10.57 13.65
CA PHE A 92 5.46 -10.84 12.51
C PHE A 92 5.16 -12.19 11.86
N LYS A 93 4.98 -13.23 12.68
CA LYS A 93 4.59 -14.57 12.20
C LYS A 93 3.24 -14.56 11.46
N SER A 94 2.31 -13.73 11.92
CA SER A 94 0.99 -13.60 11.25
C SER A 94 1.07 -12.91 9.88
N LEU A 95 2.08 -12.06 9.66
CA LEU A 95 2.33 -11.38 8.39
C LEU A 95 3.00 -12.30 7.35
N ARG A 96 3.50 -13.48 7.76
CA ARG A 96 4.17 -14.46 6.88
C ARG A 96 5.39 -13.91 6.13
N ILE A 97 6.05 -12.92 6.70
CA ILE A 97 7.29 -12.36 6.20
C ILE A 97 8.47 -13.29 6.53
N LYS A 98 9.48 -13.33 5.66
CA LYS A 98 10.70 -14.13 5.88
C LYS A 98 11.34 -13.80 7.22
N SER A 99 11.74 -14.82 7.97
CA SER A 99 12.21 -14.70 9.36
C SER A 99 13.45 -13.84 9.55
N ASN A 100 14.30 -13.72 8.54
CA ASN A 100 15.49 -12.88 8.56
C ASN A 100 15.19 -11.37 8.61
N LEU A 101 13.96 -10.95 8.32
CA LEU A 101 13.52 -9.54 8.38
C LEU A 101 12.93 -9.14 9.74
N PHE A 102 12.95 -10.04 10.74
CA PHE A 102 12.29 -9.77 12.02
C PHE A 102 12.94 -8.62 12.79
N ASP A 103 14.26 -8.53 12.84
CA ASP A 103 14.94 -7.50 13.66
C ASP A 103 14.72 -6.09 13.08
N GLU A 104 14.67 -5.95 11.75
CA GLU A 104 14.31 -4.69 11.08
C GLU A 104 12.84 -4.34 11.34
N TYR A 105 11.94 -5.28 11.13
CA TYR A 105 10.52 -5.12 11.45
C TYR A 105 10.30 -4.66 12.89
N TYR A 106 10.98 -5.30 13.87
CA TYR A 106 10.84 -4.97 15.28
C TYR A 106 11.35 -3.56 15.58
N LYS A 107 12.51 -3.19 15.05
CA LYS A 107 13.09 -1.84 15.18
C LYS A 107 12.12 -0.78 14.65
N ASP A 108 11.63 -0.96 13.42
CA ASP A 108 10.75 0.00 12.76
C ASP A 108 9.39 0.08 13.47
N THR A 109 8.82 -1.05 13.84
CA THR A 109 7.54 -1.09 14.57
C THR A 109 7.63 -0.39 15.91
N CYS A 110 8.75 -0.54 16.66
CA CYS A 110 8.98 0.16 17.92
C CYS A 110 9.15 1.67 17.75
N ALA A 111 9.59 2.14 16.59
CA ALA A 111 9.78 3.56 16.29
C ALA A 111 8.47 4.28 15.90
N ILE A 112 7.42 3.54 15.49
CA ILE A 112 6.13 4.14 15.13
C ILE A 112 5.49 4.78 16.37
N ARG A 113 5.08 6.05 16.27
CA ARG A 113 4.34 6.74 17.33
C ARG A 113 2.90 6.20 17.39
N LYS A 114 2.33 6.17 18.60
CA LYS A 114 0.94 5.72 18.81
C LYS A 114 -0.06 6.50 17.97
N SER A 115 0.10 7.81 17.87
CA SER A 115 -0.73 8.69 17.06
C SER A 115 -0.71 8.29 15.59
N ASP A 116 0.49 8.03 15.06
CA ASP A 116 0.69 7.69 13.65
C ASP A 116 0.12 6.31 13.33
N MET A 117 0.32 5.34 14.23
CA MET A 117 -0.25 4.01 14.05
C MET A 117 -1.79 4.05 14.01
N ILE A 118 -2.42 4.80 14.91
CA ILE A 118 -3.88 4.95 14.92
C ILE A 118 -4.34 5.67 13.66
N ALA A 119 -3.69 6.78 13.27
CA ALA A 119 -4.06 7.57 12.11
C ALA A 119 -3.99 6.74 10.82
N PHE A 120 -2.86 6.07 10.55
CA PHE A 120 -2.74 5.30 9.30
C PHE A 120 -3.71 4.10 9.25
N LEU A 121 -3.98 3.43 10.37
CA LEU A 121 -4.95 2.34 10.40
C LEU A 121 -6.38 2.85 10.14
N GLN A 122 -6.73 4.00 10.71
CA GLN A 122 -8.03 4.63 10.49
C GLN A 122 -8.19 5.06 9.03
N GLU A 123 -7.22 5.78 8.47
CA GLU A 123 -7.21 6.17 7.06
C GLU A 123 -7.28 4.98 6.12
N ASN A 124 -6.44 3.95 6.36
CA ASN A 124 -6.47 2.71 5.60
C ASN A 124 -7.86 2.05 5.58
N SER A 125 -8.60 2.13 6.69
CA SER A 125 -9.90 1.46 6.83
C SER A 125 -11.05 2.17 6.13
N VAL A 126 -10.93 3.47 5.81
CA VAL A 126 -12.00 4.27 5.19
C VAL A 126 -11.67 4.80 3.80
N TYR A 127 -10.49 4.49 3.28
CA TYR A 127 -10.09 4.91 1.95
C TYR A 127 -11.04 4.36 0.88
N SER A 128 -11.40 5.23 -0.06
CA SER A 128 -12.13 4.89 -1.28
C SER A 128 -11.51 5.59 -2.48
N LEU A 129 -11.63 4.98 -3.66
CA LEU A 129 -11.13 5.60 -4.89
C LEU A 129 -11.80 6.95 -5.14
N LYS A 130 -10.99 7.92 -5.59
CA LYS A 130 -11.45 9.22 -6.04
C LYS A 130 -11.87 9.15 -7.52
N ASP A 131 -12.80 10.00 -7.93
CA ASP A 131 -13.28 10.00 -9.32
C ASP A 131 -12.19 10.33 -10.34
N GLY A 132 -11.22 11.19 -9.98
CA GLY A 132 -10.08 11.52 -10.84
C GLY A 132 -9.21 10.34 -11.27
N ILE A 133 -9.32 9.18 -10.63
CA ILE A 133 -8.54 7.98 -11.02
C ILE A 133 -8.83 7.52 -12.45
N GLY A 134 -10.03 7.79 -12.97
CA GLY A 134 -10.41 7.47 -14.34
C GLY A 134 -9.65 8.27 -15.41
N GLU A 135 -8.99 9.36 -15.03
CA GLU A 135 -8.16 10.17 -15.93
C GLU A 135 -6.68 9.75 -15.92
N CYS A 136 -6.30 8.75 -15.10
CA CYS A 136 -4.92 8.27 -14.99
C CYS A 136 -4.40 7.80 -16.34
N GLU A 137 -3.23 8.34 -16.75
CA GLU A 137 -2.55 8.00 -18.01
C GLU A 137 -1.52 6.87 -17.85
N ALA A 138 -1.25 6.45 -16.63
CA ALA A 138 -0.30 5.37 -16.38
C ALA A 138 -0.89 4.00 -16.71
N THR A 139 -0.05 3.10 -17.24
CA THR A 139 -0.37 1.66 -17.27
C THR A 139 -0.25 1.07 -15.86
N VAL A 140 -1.36 0.62 -15.27
CA VAL A 140 -1.42 0.16 -13.88
C VAL A 140 -1.46 -1.36 -13.79
N GLN A 141 -0.49 -1.95 -13.09
CA GLN A 141 -0.48 -3.38 -12.74
C GLN A 141 -1.06 -3.57 -11.34
N ILE A 142 -2.08 -4.40 -11.23
CA ILE A 142 -2.80 -4.66 -9.98
C ILE A 142 -2.52 -6.10 -9.55
N TYR A 143 -1.83 -6.28 -8.42
CA TYR A 143 -1.53 -7.60 -7.85
C TYR A 143 -2.34 -7.85 -6.59
N VAL A 144 -2.92 -9.04 -6.49
CA VAL A 144 -3.63 -9.51 -5.30
C VAL A 144 -3.36 -11.00 -5.08
N GLY A 145 -3.06 -11.40 -3.87
CA GLY A 145 -2.83 -12.80 -3.53
C GLY A 145 -4.12 -13.63 -3.54
N GLU A 146 -4.04 -14.86 -4.04
CA GLU A 146 -5.17 -15.80 -4.06
C GLU A 146 -5.75 -16.07 -2.65
N LYS A 147 -4.87 -16.11 -1.64
CA LYS A 147 -5.24 -16.37 -0.23
C LYS A 147 -5.71 -15.13 0.52
N GLU A 148 -5.74 -13.98 -0.11
CA GLU A 148 -6.26 -12.76 0.50
C GLU A 148 -7.78 -12.79 0.70
N LYS A 149 -8.26 -11.94 1.61
CA LYS A 149 -9.69 -11.77 1.88
C LYS A 149 -10.46 -11.36 0.61
N GLN A 150 -11.73 -11.72 0.54
CA GLN A 150 -12.61 -11.36 -0.58
C GLN A 150 -12.71 -9.83 -0.79
N SER A 151 -12.62 -9.04 0.29
CA SER A 151 -12.59 -7.57 0.19
C SER A 151 -11.41 -7.04 -0.61
N MET A 152 -10.22 -7.67 -0.49
CA MET A 152 -9.04 -7.31 -1.28
C MET A 152 -9.22 -7.65 -2.76
N LYS A 153 -9.73 -8.86 -3.06
CA LYS A 153 -10.02 -9.28 -4.45
C LYS A 153 -11.11 -8.41 -5.10
N LYS A 154 -12.13 -8.03 -4.34
CA LYS A 154 -13.15 -7.07 -4.80
C LYS A 154 -12.56 -5.69 -5.04
N SER A 155 -11.69 -5.22 -4.15
CA SER A 155 -10.98 -3.95 -4.32
C SER A 155 -10.13 -3.93 -5.59
N ALA A 156 -9.39 -5.00 -5.86
CA ALA A 156 -8.61 -5.12 -7.10
C ALA A 156 -9.48 -5.00 -8.36
N LYS A 157 -10.68 -5.60 -8.36
CA LYS A 157 -11.65 -5.47 -9.46
C LYS A 157 -12.18 -4.05 -9.58
N ILE A 158 -12.55 -3.40 -8.47
CA ILE A 158 -13.03 -2.01 -8.47
C ILE A 158 -11.96 -1.06 -9.02
N ILE A 159 -10.69 -1.26 -8.64
CA ILE A 159 -9.57 -0.46 -9.17
C ILE A 159 -9.45 -0.65 -10.68
N HIS A 160 -9.49 -1.90 -11.15
CA HIS A 160 -9.39 -2.23 -12.57
C HIS A 160 -10.54 -1.62 -13.40
N GLU A 161 -11.76 -1.71 -12.90
CA GLU A 161 -12.96 -1.18 -13.56
C GLU A 161 -12.97 0.35 -13.69
N LYS A 162 -12.23 1.06 -12.81
CA LYS A 162 -12.15 2.53 -12.81
C LYS A 162 -10.99 3.08 -13.64
N LEU A 163 -9.96 2.29 -13.93
CA LEU A 163 -8.79 2.68 -14.69
C LEU A 163 -8.95 2.37 -16.18
N GLN A 164 -8.47 3.25 -17.06
CA GLN A 164 -8.54 3.05 -18.51
C GLN A 164 -7.54 2.02 -19.00
N ASP A 165 -6.31 2.03 -18.47
CA ASP A 165 -5.24 1.08 -18.84
C ASP A 165 -4.72 0.38 -17.60
N SER A 166 -5.26 -0.81 -17.34
CA SER A 166 -4.82 -1.60 -16.18
C SER A 166 -4.92 -3.10 -16.43
N PHE A 167 -4.10 -3.84 -15.69
CA PHE A 167 -4.03 -5.29 -15.73
C PHE A 167 -4.12 -5.84 -14.31
N ILE A 168 -5.04 -6.78 -14.10
CA ILE A 168 -5.19 -7.45 -12.81
C ILE A 168 -4.59 -8.84 -12.87
N GLN A 169 -3.79 -9.20 -11.87
CA GLN A 169 -3.23 -10.54 -11.71
C GLN A 169 -3.48 -11.05 -10.29
N VAL A 170 -4.19 -12.18 -10.19
CA VAL A 170 -4.31 -12.95 -8.96
C VAL A 170 -3.10 -13.87 -8.85
N LEU A 171 -2.31 -13.69 -7.80
CA LEU A 171 -1.08 -14.43 -7.58
C LEU A 171 -1.37 -15.75 -6.84
N PRO A 172 -1.12 -16.91 -7.47
CA PRO A 172 -1.49 -18.20 -6.91
C PRO A 172 -0.75 -18.48 -5.60
N ASN A 173 -1.48 -19.04 -4.63
CA ASN A 173 -0.96 -19.41 -3.32
C ASN A 173 -0.38 -18.28 -2.46
N MET A 174 -0.44 -17.01 -2.87
CA MET A 174 0.14 -15.87 -2.14
C MET A 174 -0.87 -15.22 -1.19
N ASN A 175 -0.35 -14.69 -0.10
CA ASN A 175 -1.04 -13.89 0.91
C ASN A 175 -0.81 -12.39 0.66
N HIS A 176 -1.31 -11.56 1.57
CA HIS A 176 -1.20 -10.11 1.53
C HIS A 176 0.27 -9.64 1.48
N GLY A 177 0.65 -8.88 0.45
CA GLY A 177 2.00 -8.30 0.29
C GLY A 177 3.13 -9.32 0.08
N GLU A 178 2.80 -10.59 -0.11
CA GLU A 178 3.81 -11.64 -0.16
C GLU A 178 4.69 -11.56 -1.42
N PHE A 179 4.16 -11.02 -2.50
CA PHE A 179 4.88 -10.96 -3.77
C PHE A 179 6.09 -10.02 -3.69
N SER A 180 5.89 -8.75 -3.32
CA SER A 180 7.00 -7.79 -3.23
C SER A 180 7.94 -8.09 -2.06
N ILE A 181 7.44 -8.59 -0.92
CA ILE A 181 8.24 -8.80 0.28
C ILE A 181 9.02 -10.13 0.23
N ASN A 182 8.35 -11.23 -0.14
CA ASN A 182 8.97 -12.56 -0.06
C ASN A 182 9.55 -13.06 -1.39
N HIS A 183 9.08 -12.52 -2.52
CA HIS A 183 9.47 -12.94 -3.87
C HIS A 183 10.09 -11.77 -4.65
N ALA A 184 11.01 -11.03 -3.99
CA ALA A 184 11.59 -9.81 -4.55
C ALA A 184 12.23 -9.99 -5.93
N ASP A 185 12.92 -11.13 -6.17
CA ASP A 185 13.53 -11.41 -7.48
C ASP A 185 12.49 -11.56 -8.59
N ASP A 186 11.39 -12.26 -8.31
CA ASP A 186 10.27 -12.41 -9.26
C ASP A 186 9.55 -11.08 -9.47
N TYR A 187 9.39 -10.31 -8.39
CA TYR A 187 8.82 -8.98 -8.45
C TYR A 187 9.66 -8.06 -9.35
N VAL A 188 10.96 -7.96 -9.12
CA VAL A 188 11.88 -7.15 -9.95
C VAL A 188 11.89 -7.62 -11.41
N ARG A 189 11.90 -8.93 -11.67
CA ARG A 189 11.79 -9.47 -13.03
C ARG A 189 10.53 -8.99 -13.71
N LYS A 190 9.40 -8.99 -12.98
CA LYS A 190 8.12 -8.50 -13.51
C LYS A 190 8.15 -7.01 -13.84
N LEU A 191 8.78 -6.18 -13.00
CA LEU A 191 8.97 -4.76 -13.28
C LEU A 191 9.77 -4.54 -14.57
N LEU A 192 10.84 -5.30 -14.75
CA LEU A 192 11.66 -5.23 -15.97
C LEU A 192 10.90 -5.67 -17.24
N GLU A 193 10.03 -6.69 -17.14
CA GLU A 193 9.16 -7.09 -18.24
C GLU A 193 8.18 -5.98 -18.63
N ILE A 194 7.59 -5.29 -17.66
CA ILE A 194 6.65 -4.17 -17.91
C ILE A 194 7.34 -3.05 -18.67
N VAL A 195 8.56 -2.67 -18.25
CA VAL A 195 9.33 -1.61 -18.91
C VAL A 195 9.78 -1.99 -20.33
N LYS A 196 10.04 -3.28 -20.60
CA LYS A 196 10.48 -3.78 -21.91
C LYS A 196 9.35 -3.95 -22.91
N ARG A 197 8.10 -4.04 -22.47
CA ARG A 197 6.92 -4.08 -23.34
C ARG A 197 6.68 -2.67 -23.92
N ARG A 198 7.42 -2.33 -24.95
CA ARG A 198 7.24 -1.10 -25.75
C ARG A 198 6.26 -1.36 -26.89
#